data_6d40b27d6110d80cedd76cb9f396252e
#
_entry.id   6d40b27d6110d80cedd76cb9f396252e
#
_cell.length_a   1.000
_cell.length_b   1.000
_cell.length_c   1.000
_cell.angle_alpha   90.00
_cell.angle_beta   90.00
_cell.angle_gamma   90.00
#
_symmetry.space_group_name_H-M   'P 1'
#
loop_
_entity.id
_entity.type
_entity.pdbx_description
1 polymer ?
#
loop_
_entity_poly.entity_id
_entity_poly.type
_entity_poly.pdbx_seq_one_letter_code
_entity_poly.pdbx_strand_id
1 'polypeptide(L)'
;MPGDGSVDVASFETHLPIVVLDMNGDEPKDIYHMVGTAQKREYRDPNVTDPWIPVTFTLVDNANDHNKITDAPSFVNHGKIKLRGASSRSFQKKQYGIKLLDDEGQELEAPLLGMDADEDWVLSNSILDASQIRNYTAYNLAGQLMPFTPECRFVEMFIKDGESYNYRGLYLLTEPVKQGKGHVDIQDYNPRDKRPAVILARDRADDTKTT
;
A
#
# COMPACT_ATOMS: atom_id res chain seq x y z
N MET A 1 -22.06 4.67 -0.38
CA MET A 1 -22.07 4.89 1.09
C MET A 1 -20.95 4.02 1.63
N PRO A 2 -20.03 4.49 2.45
CA PRO A 2 -19.26 3.56 3.25
C PRO A 2 -20.28 2.92 4.18
N GLY A 3 -20.41 1.60 4.11
CA GLY A 3 -21.10 0.86 5.15
C GLY A 3 -20.46 1.19 6.50
N ASP A 4 -21.19 1.05 7.57
CA ASP A 4 -20.71 1.24 8.94
C ASP A 4 -19.61 0.25 9.36
N GLY A 5 -19.07 -0.52 8.41
CA GLY A 5 -18.02 -1.52 8.63
C GLY A 5 -18.51 -2.81 9.29
N SER A 6 -19.78 -2.89 9.64
CA SER A 6 -20.36 -4.10 10.24
C SER A 6 -20.64 -5.15 9.16
N VAL A 7 -19.67 -5.99 8.93
CA VAL A 7 -19.83 -7.22 8.14
C VAL A 7 -19.86 -8.39 9.13
N ASP A 8 -20.81 -9.28 8.97
CA ASP A 8 -20.77 -10.55 9.71
C ASP A 8 -19.59 -11.38 9.18
N VAL A 9 -18.51 -11.36 9.93
CA VAL A 9 -17.25 -12.03 9.62
C VAL A 9 -17.43 -13.53 9.39
N ALA A 10 -18.37 -14.15 10.12
CA ALA A 10 -18.60 -15.59 10.04
C ALA A 10 -19.25 -16.00 8.70
N SER A 11 -20.01 -15.10 8.09
CA SER A 11 -20.69 -15.34 6.81
C SER A 11 -20.01 -14.64 5.61
N PHE A 12 -18.97 -13.83 5.87
CA PHE A 12 -18.28 -13.12 4.78
C PHE A 12 -17.53 -14.09 3.88
N GLU A 13 -17.89 -14.08 2.62
CA GLU A 13 -17.25 -14.86 1.56
C GLU A 13 -17.10 -13.99 0.31
N THR A 14 -15.96 -14.10 -0.38
CA THR A 14 -15.65 -13.31 -1.57
C THR A 14 -14.83 -14.13 -2.58
N HIS A 15 -14.90 -13.74 -3.86
CA HIS A 15 -14.03 -14.28 -4.90
C HIS A 15 -12.65 -13.58 -4.95
N LEU A 16 -12.50 -12.47 -4.23
CA LEU A 16 -11.25 -11.73 -4.18
C LEU A 16 -10.37 -12.22 -3.02
N PRO A 17 -9.06 -12.11 -3.14
CA PRO A 17 -8.17 -12.30 -2.00
C PRO A 17 -8.51 -11.36 -0.86
N ILE A 18 -8.31 -11.81 0.38
CA ILE A 18 -8.57 -11.02 1.59
C ILE A 18 -7.23 -10.63 2.21
N VAL A 19 -7.05 -9.34 2.47
CA VAL A 19 -5.93 -8.79 3.26
C VAL A 19 -6.44 -8.43 4.65
N VAL A 20 -5.79 -8.95 5.67
CA VAL A 20 -6.04 -8.59 7.07
C VAL A 20 -4.80 -7.91 7.63
N LEU A 21 -4.99 -6.71 8.19
CA LEU A 21 -3.94 -5.93 8.85
C LEU A 21 -4.20 -5.94 10.36
N ASP A 22 -3.27 -6.53 11.12
CA ASP A 22 -3.30 -6.50 12.58
C ASP A 22 -2.22 -5.55 13.07
N MET A 23 -2.64 -4.46 13.68
CA MET A 23 -1.78 -3.41 14.22
C MET A 23 -1.87 -3.32 15.74
N ASN A 24 -2.35 -4.38 16.40
CA ASN A 24 -2.54 -4.48 17.86
C ASN A 24 -3.39 -3.32 18.46
N GLY A 25 -4.43 -2.90 17.73
CA GLY A 25 -5.32 -1.81 18.16
C GLY A 25 -4.82 -0.40 17.85
N ASP A 26 -3.60 -0.26 17.32
CA ASP A 26 -3.12 1.01 16.77
C ASP A 26 -3.53 1.16 15.31
N GLU A 27 -3.69 2.41 14.87
CA GLU A 27 -3.79 2.74 13.44
C GLU A 27 -2.77 3.83 13.09
N PRO A 28 -2.18 3.80 11.86
CA PRO A 28 -1.22 4.81 11.46
C PRO A 28 -1.84 6.22 11.53
N LYS A 29 -1.17 7.13 12.20
CA LYS A 29 -1.64 8.51 12.37
C LYS A 29 -1.13 9.40 11.24
N ASP A 30 -1.92 10.42 10.89
CA ASP A 30 -1.46 11.47 10.00
C ASP A 30 -0.56 12.43 10.79
N ILE A 31 0.75 12.20 10.70
CA ILE A 31 1.76 12.98 11.41
C ILE A 31 2.09 14.30 10.73
N TYR A 32 1.51 14.58 9.56
CA TYR A 32 1.75 15.82 8.82
C TYR A 32 0.52 16.72 8.80
N HIS A 33 0.75 18.01 8.64
CA HIS A 33 -0.26 18.98 8.23
C HIS A 33 0.28 19.87 7.13
N MET A 34 -0.61 20.52 6.40
CA MET A 34 -0.25 21.40 5.30
C MET A 34 -0.26 22.85 5.79
N VAL A 35 0.81 23.59 5.55
CA VAL A 35 0.98 24.96 6.01
C VAL A 35 1.19 25.90 4.82
N GLY A 36 0.55 27.07 4.91
CA GLY A 36 0.68 28.16 3.96
C GLY A 36 0.04 27.90 2.59
N THR A 37 0.12 28.90 1.71
CA THR A 37 -0.41 28.85 0.35
C THR A 37 0.33 27.86 -0.56
N ALA A 38 1.61 27.63 -0.30
CA ALA A 38 2.42 26.63 -1.00
C ALA A 38 2.11 25.19 -0.57
N GLN A 39 1.25 25.02 0.44
CA GLN A 39 0.90 23.71 1.00
C GLN A 39 2.14 22.90 1.41
N LYS A 40 3.08 23.54 2.08
CA LYS A 40 4.26 22.88 2.64
C LYS A 40 3.82 21.85 3.69
N ARG A 41 4.45 20.69 3.68
CA ARG A 41 4.21 19.64 4.65
C ARG A 41 5.07 19.88 5.90
N GLU A 42 4.44 19.95 7.05
CA GLU A 42 5.12 20.05 8.33
C GLU A 42 4.64 18.97 9.30
N TYR A 43 5.52 18.52 10.19
CA TYR A 43 5.13 17.57 11.23
C TYR A 43 4.17 18.23 12.22
N ARG A 44 3.11 17.51 12.61
CA ARG A 44 2.17 17.96 13.67
C ARG A 44 2.84 18.02 15.04
N ASP A 45 3.70 17.03 15.29
CA ASP A 45 4.55 16.95 16.46
C ASP A 45 6.00 16.77 15.97
N PRO A 46 6.91 17.72 16.24
CA PRO A 46 8.30 17.63 15.80
C PRO A 46 9.08 16.47 16.42
N ASN A 47 8.54 15.84 17.49
CA ASN A 47 9.14 14.66 18.10
C ASN A 47 8.70 13.34 17.43
N VAL A 48 7.67 13.39 16.57
CA VAL A 48 7.14 12.22 15.86
C VAL A 48 7.50 12.35 14.38
N THR A 49 8.66 11.86 14.02
CA THR A 49 9.21 11.93 12.65
C THR A 49 9.08 10.64 11.87
N ASP A 50 8.85 9.51 12.53
CA ASP A 50 8.64 8.22 11.88
C ASP A 50 7.14 7.91 11.76
N PRO A 51 6.60 7.82 10.53
CA PRO A 51 5.20 7.50 10.30
C PRO A 51 4.89 6.00 10.35
N TRP A 52 5.88 5.16 10.47
CA TRP A 52 5.74 3.71 10.41
C TRP A 52 5.36 3.13 11.78
N ILE A 53 4.37 2.24 11.79
CA ILE A 53 4.01 1.42 12.96
C ILE A 53 4.10 -0.06 12.59
N PRO A 54 4.30 -0.96 13.57
CA PRO A 54 4.29 -2.40 13.32
C PRO A 54 2.94 -2.87 12.77
N VAL A 55 2.97 -3.89 11.92
CA VAL A 55 1.78 -4.58 11.40
C VAL A 55 2.07 -6.07 11.21
N THR A 56 1.10 -6.93 11.48
CA THR A 56 1.04 -8.27 10.90
C THR A 56 0.16 -8.22 9.67
N PHE A 57 0.76 -8.52 8.53
CA PHE A 57 0.09 -8.62 7.24
C PHE A 57 -0.31 -10.07 6.99
N THR A 58 -1.59 -10.31 6.80
CA THR A 58 -2.14 -11.63 6.49
C THR A 58 -2.87 -11.58 5.17
N LEU A 59 -2.61 -12.56 4.31
CA LEU A 59 -3.29 -12.75 3.03
C LEU A 59 -4.01 -14.09 3.03
N VAL A 60 -5.28 -14.09 2.62
CA VAL A 60 -6.05 -15.31 2.33
C VAL A 60 -6.38 -15.30 0.85
N ASP A 61 -5.90 -16.32 0.16
CA ASP A 61 -6.09 -16.50 -1.28
C ASP A 61 -6.16 -18.00 -1.60
N ASN A 62 -7.36 -18.50 -1.78
CA ASN A 62 -7.63 -19.91 -2.03
C ASN A 62 -7.69 -20.19 -3.54
N ALA A 63 -7.14 -21.32 -3.97
CA ALA A 63 -7.09 -21.72 -5.38
C ALA A 63 -8.48 -21.92 -6.05
N ASN A 64 -9.56 -21.95 -5.27
CA ASN A 64 -10.93 -22.10 -5.75
C ASN A 64 -11.69 -20.76 -5.87
N ASP A 65 -11.02 -19.63 -5.69
CA ASP A 65 -11.60 -18.28 -5.70
C ASP A 65 -12.76 -18.08 -4.70
N HIS A 66 -12.75 -18.82 -3.59
CA HIS A 66 -13.69 -18.68 -2.48
C HIS A 66 -12.91 -18.45 -1.20
N ASN A 67 -12.90 -17.21 -0.72
CA ASN A 67 -12.09 -16.76 0.40
C ASN A 67 -12.97 -16.32 1.56
N LYS A 68 -12.64 -16.81 2.76
CA LYS A 68 -13.24 -16.41 4.04
C LYS A 68 -12.14 -15.95 4.99
N ILE A 69 -12.44 -15.00 5.87
CA ILE A 69 -11.49 -14.54 6.88
C ILE A 69 -11.00 -15.68 7.78
N THR A 70 -11.85 -16.69 7.97
CA THR A 70 -11.57 -17.86 8.82
C THR A 70 -10.74 -18.93 8.16
N ASP A 71 -10.44 -18.81 6.86
CA ASP A 71 -9.62 -19.77 6.14
C ASP A 71 -8.15 -19.68 6.56
N ALA A 72 -7.41 -20.75 6.31
CA ALA A 72 -5.98 -20.74 6.53
C ALA A 72 -5.31 -19.69 5.61
N PRO A 73 -4.46 -18.82 6.16
CA PRO A 73 -3.81 -17.81 5.33
C PRO A 73 -2.84 -18.44 4.34
N SER A 74 -2.80 -17.91 3.11
CA SER A 74 -1.81 -18.25 2.10
C SER A 74 -0.45 -17.58 2.36
N PHE A 75 -0.45 -16.44 3.08
CA PHE A 75 0.75 -15.72 3.46
C PHE A 75 0.53 -14.95 4.76
N VAL A 76 1.51 -14.99 5.66
CA VAL A 76 1.56 -14.19 6.89
C VAL A 76 2.95 -13.66 7.06
N ASN A 77 3.08 -12.37 7.33
CA ASN A 77 4.37 -11.75 7.57
C ASN A 77 4.25 -10.55 8.52
N HIS A 78 5.32 -10.28 9.25
CA HIS A 78 5.47 -9.06 10.01
C HIS A 78 6.02 -7.94 9.14
N GLY A 79 5.71 -6.70 9.49
CA GLY A 79 6.17 -5.57 8.73
C GLY A 79 5.87 -4.23 9.41
N LYS A 80 5.94 -3.19 8.60
CA LYS A 80 5.60 -1.83 9.00
C LYS A 80 4.53 -1.27 8.06
N ILE A 81 3.65 -0.43 8.60
CA ILE A 81 2.59 0.24 7.86
C ILE A 81 2.58 1.73 8.16
N LYS A 82 2.27 2.54 7.16
CA LYS A 82 2.06 3.99 7.30
C LYS A 82 0.92 4.48 6.43
N LEU A 83 0.36 5.64 6.77
CA LEU A 83 -0.54 6.36 5.86
C LEU A 83 0.23 6.85 4.63
N ARG A 84 -0.37 6.66 3.46
CA ARG A 84 0.15 7.12 2.18
C ARG A 84 -0.70 8.24 1.59
N GLY A 85 -0.09 9.04 0.72
CA GLY A 85 -0.75 10.13 0.01
C GLY A 85 -0.54 11.49 0.65
N ALA A 86 -1.08 12.53 0.02
CA ALA A 86 -1.10 13.91 0.50
C ALA A 86 -2.54 14.31 0.86
N SER A 87 -3.31 14.87 -0.08
CA SER A 87 -4.72 15.21 0.13
C SER A 87 -5.63 14.01 0.39
N SER A 88 -5.27 12.84 -0.14
CA SER A 88 -6.02 11.60 0.09
C SER A 88 -6.04 11.14 1.55
N ARG A 89 -5.15 11.65 2.40
CA ARG A 89 -5.18 11.40 3.85
C ARG A 89 -6.38 12.02 4.56
N SER A 90 -7.03 13.04 3.96
CA SER A 90 -8.24 13.64 4.54
C SER A 90 -9.50 12.78 4.37
N PHE A 91 -9.48 11.79 3.47
CA PHE A 91 -10.62 10.91 3.28
C PHE A 91 -10.74 9.87 4.40
N GLN A 92 -11.96 9.41 4.68
CA GLN A 92 -12.19 8.35 5.67
C GLN A 92 -11.49 7.05 5.27
N LYS A 93 -11.62 6.64 4.03
CA LYS A 93 -10.94 5.46 3.49
C LYS A 93 -9.49 5.81 3.19
N LYS A 94 -8.58 5.32 4.03
CA LYS A 94 -7.14 5.64 3.95
C LYS A 94 -6.44 4.81 2.88
N GLN A 95 -5.27 5.28 2.46
CA GLN A 95 -4.31 4.50 1.68
C GLN A 95 -3.10 4.18 2.55
N TYR A 96 -2.52 3.01 2.32
CA TYR A 96 -1.42 2.52 3.15
C TYR A 96 -0.21 2.18 2.29
N GLY A 97 0.97 2.46 2.82
CA GLY A 97 2.23 1.84 2.40
C GLY A 97 2.59 0.78 3.41
N ILE A 98 3.00 -0.38 2.92
CA ILE A 98 3.41 -1.54 3.72
C ILE A 98 4.84 -1.85 3.34
N LYS A 99 5.65 -2.23 4.32
CA LYS A 99 6.99 -2.77 4.13
C LYS A 99 7.06 -4.10 4.87
N LEU A 100 7.38 -5.17 4.14
CA LEU A 100 7.57 -6.50 4.71
C LEU A 100 8.96 -6.60 5.34
N LEU A 101 9.06 -7.29 6.48
CA LEU A 101 10.30 -7.49 7.22
C LEU A 101 10.48 -8.96 7.56
N ASP A 102 11.72 -9.43 7.59
CA ASP A 102 12.06 -10.73 8.14
C ASP A 102 12.07 -10.73 9.69
N ASP A 103 12.39 -11.88 10.28
CA ASP A 103 12.41 -12.05 11.74
C ASP A 103 13.53 -11.23 12.41
N GLU A 104 14.56 -10.83 11.68
CA GLU A 104 15.65 -9.96 12.10
C GLU A 104 15.33 -8.47 11.92
N GLY A 105 14.15 -8.14 11.32
CA GLY A 105 13.70 -6.77 11.04
C GLY A 105 14.35 -6.16 9.82
N GLN A 106 14.95 -6.97 8.93
CA GLN A 106 15.45 -6.53 7.64
C GLN A 106 14.32 -6.56 6.59
N GLU A 107 14.49 -5.85 5.50
CA GLU A 107 13.53 -5.82 4.39
C GLU A 107 13.43 -7.20 3.73
N LEU A 108 12.19 -7.70 3.58
CA LEU A 108 11.89 -9.01 3.01
C LEU A 108 11.16 -8.85 1.68
N GLU A 109 11.79 -9.23 0.59
CA GLU A 109 11.12 -9.37 -0.71
C GLU A 109 10.27 -10.66 -0.73
N ALA A 110 8.97 -10.51 -0.99
CA ALA A 110 8.06 -11.64 -1.12
C ALA A 110 7.06 -11.41 -2.25
N PRO A 111 6.77 -12.44 -3.09
CA PRO A 111 5.75 -12.34 -4.11
C PRO A 111 4.35 -12.39 -3.49
N LEU A 112 3.47 -11.48 -3.86
CA LEU A 112 2.08 -11.47 -3.42
C LEU A 112 1.14 -11.62 -4.62
N LEU A 113 0.17 -12.54 -4.54
CA LEU A 113 -0.86 -12.73 -5.56
C LEU A 113 -0.33 -12.92 -6.99
N GLY A 114 0.82 -13.58 -7.12
CA GLY A 114 1.47 -13.84 -8.42
C GLY A 114 2.14 -12.60 -9.05
N MET A 115 2.27 -11.51 -8.32
CA MET A 115 3.09 -10.34 -8.69
C MET A 115 4.56 -10.59 -8.32
N ASP A 116 5.48 -9.84 -8.91
CA ASP A 116 6.91 -9.95 -8.63
C ASP A 116 7.22 -9.71 -7.14
N ALA A 117 8.32 -10.29 -6.66
CA ALA A 117 8.70 -10.15 -5.26
C ALA A 117 9.16 -8.71 -4.96
N ASP A 118 8.61 -8.14 -3.91
CA ASP A 118 8.95 -6.81 -3.41
C ASP A 118 8.83 -6.77 -1.88
N GLU A 119 9.60 -5.92 -1.23
CA GLU A 119 9.43 -5.60 0.19
C GLU A 119 8.39 -4.50 0.42
N ASP A 120 8.14 -3.64 -0.57
CA ASP A 120 7.23 -2.49 -0.49
C ASP A 120 5.92 -2.75 -1.23
N TRP A 121 4.81 -2.55 -0.54
CA TRP A 121 3.47 -2.71 -1.10
C TRP A 121 2.59 -1.50 -0.83
N VAL A 122 1.62 -1.27 -1.70
CA VAL A 122 0.67 -0.16 -1.58
C VAL A 122 -0.75 -0.69 -1.59
N LEU A 123 -1.54 -0.33 -0.58
CA LEU A 123 -2.99 -0.50 -0.58
C LEU A 123 -3.65 0.82 -0.97
N SER A 124 -4.09 0.90 -2.23
CA SER A 124 -4.75 2.07 -2.80
C SER A 124 -6.27 1.94 -2.69
N ASN A 125 -6.93 3.00 -2.22
CA ASN A 125 -8.36 2.97 -1.91
C ASN A 125 -9.28 3.36 -3.07
N SER A 126 -8.76 3.97 -4.12
CA SER A 126 -9.52 4.48 -5.30
C SER A 126 -10.80 5.28 -4.95
N ILE A 127 -10.87 5.94 -3.79
CA ILE A 127 -12.11 6.56 -3.24
C ILE A 127 -12.72 7.63 -4.16
N LEU A 128 -11.90 8.30 -4.97
CA LEU A 128 -12.34 9.31 -5.94
C LEU A 128 -12.80 8.73 -7.26
N ASP A 129 -12.63 7.44 -7.46
CA ASP A 129 -13.09 6.73 -8.63
C ASP A 129 -14.34 5.91 -8.30
N ALA A 130 -15.51 6.39 -8.69
CA ALA A 130 -16.77 5.71 -8.45
C ALA A 130 -16.84 4.30 -9.07
N SER A 131 -16.09 4.07 -10.15
CA SER A 131 -15.97 2.74 -10.76
C SER A 131 -14.97 1.83 -10.08
N GLN A 132 -14.02 2.38 -9.33
CA GLN A 132 -12.87 1.75 -8.67
C GLN A 132 -11.92 0.96 -9.60
N ILE A 133 -12.15 0.94 -10.90
CA ILE A 133 -11.37 0.15 -11.87
C ILE A 133 -10.40 0.97 -12.72
N ARG A 134 -10.38 2.31 -12.63
CA ARG A 134 -9.56 3.14 -13.53
C ARG A 134 -8.07 2.86 -13.40
N ASN A 135 -7.55 2.81 -12.18
CA ASN A 135 -6.12 2.51 -11.96
C ASN A 135 -5.78 1.09 -12.41
N TYR A 136 -6.61 0.12 -12.05
CA TYR A 136 -6.47 -1.26 -12.50
C TYR A 136 -6.41 -1.37 -14.02
N THR A 137 -7.38 -0.74 -14.71
CA THR A 137 -7.43 -0.74 -16.18
C THR A 137 -6.23 -0.03 -16.79
N ALA A 138 -5.86 1.14 -16.25
CA ALA A 138 -4.72 1.91 -16.74
C ALA A 138 -3.40 1.14 -16.63
N TYR A 139 -3.12 0.52 -15.49
CA TYR A 139 -1.90 -0.27 -15.30
C TYR A 139 -1.87 -1.49 -16.22
N ASN A 140 -2.97 -2.24 -16.31
CA ASN A 140 -3.02 -3.42 -17.18
C ASN A 140 -2.91 -3.08 -18.67
N LEU A 141 -3.50 -1.96 -19.14
CA LEU A 141 -3.35 -1.50 -20.52
C LEU A 141 -1.94 -0.97 -20.78
N ALA A 142 -1.41 -0.17 -19.87
CA ALA A 142 -0.08 0.39 -20.02
C ALA A 142 1.00 -0.71 -20.00
N GLY A 143 0.83 -1.77 -19.20
CA GLY A 143 1.73 -2.93 -19.15
C GLY A 143 1.85 -3.70 -20.46
N GLN A 144 0.89 -3.54 -21.37
CA GLN A 144 1.00 -4.11 -22.73
C GLN A 144 1.86 -3.28 -23.67
N LEU A 145 2.14 -2.03 -23.31
CA LEU A 145 2.79 -1.05 -24.19
C LEU A 145 4.11 -0.53 -23.60
N MET A 146 4.26 -0.55 -22.29
CA MET A 146 5.41 -0.01 -21.57
C MET A 146 6.29 -1.12 -21.00
N PRO A 147 7.61 -0.90 -20.94
CA PRO A 147 8.54 -1.88 -20.34
C PRO A 147 8.24 -2.21 -18.87
N PHE A 148 7.67 -1.26 -18.14
CA PHE A 148 7.25 -1.43 -16.75
C PHE A 148 5.98 -0.63 -16.47
N THR A 149 5.07 -1.27 -15.76
CA THR A 149 3.95 -0.65 -15.04
C THR A 149 3.74 -1.41 -13.74
N PRO A 150 3.34 -0.74 -12.66
CA PRO A 150 3.05 -1.47 -11.42
C PRO A 150 2.01 -2.56 -11.66
N GLU A 151 2.31 -3.77 -11.27
CA GLU A 151 1.31 -4.81 -11.19
C GLU A 151 0.32 -4.52 -10.06
N CYS A 152 -0.90 -5.00 -10.19
CA CYS A 152 -1.92 -4.77 -9.19
C CYS A 152 -2.98 -5.86 -9.15
N ARG A 153 -3.55 -6.10 -7.96
CA ARG A 153 -4.65 -7.04 -7.72
C ARG A 153 -5.68 -6.39 -6.82
N PHE A 154 -6.95 -6.65 -7.08
CA PHE A 154 -8.02 -6.29 -6.15
C PHE A 154 -8.00 -7.19 -4.94
N VAL A 155 -8.24 -6.61 -3.77
CA VAL A 155 -8.32 -7.32 -2.50
C VAL A 155 -9.43 -6.73 -1.63
N GLU A 156 -10.07 -7.56 -0.83
CA GLU A 156 -10.93 -7.12 0.26
C GLU A 156 -10.08 -6.87 1.50
N MET A 157 -10.23 -5.71 2.14
CA MET A 157 -9.35 -5.34 3.25
C MET A 157 -10.09 -5.28 4.58
N PHE A 158 -9.48 -5.87 5.59
CA PHE A 158 -9.91 -5.83 6.99
C PHE A 158 -8.79 -5.29 7.88
N ILE A 159 -9.19 -4.57 8.94
CA ILE A 159 -8.32 -4.27 10.07
C ILE A 159 -8.79 -5.12 11.24
N LYS A 160 -7.86 -5.88 11.81
CA LYS A 160 -8.09 -6.67 13.01
C LYS A 160 -7.84 -5.81 14.26
N ASP A 161 -8.76 -5.88 15.21
CA ASP A 161 -8.68 -5.22 16.51
C ASP A 161 -9.12 -6.22 17.58
N GLY A 162 -8.15 -6.83 18.27
CA GLY A 162 -8.39 -7.95 19.18
C GLY A 162 -9.03 -9.13 18.45
N GLU A 163 -10.24 -9.51 18.87
CA GLU A 163 -11.03 -10.58 18.23
C GLU A 163 -11.97 -10.06 17.13
N SER A 164 -12.01 -8.75 16.90
CA SER A 164 -12.91 -8.12 15.94
C SER A 164 -12.21 -7.84 14.62
N TYR A 165 -12.95 -7.91 13.52
CA TYR A 165 -12.49 -7.56 12.19
C TYR A 165 -13.33 -6.43 11.62
N ASN A 166 -12.70 -5.33 11.30
CA ASN A 166 -13.33 -4.14 10.73
C ASN A 166 -13.13 -4.13 9.21
N TYR A 167 -14.19 -4.35 8.45
CA TYR A 167 -14.16 -4.32 7.00
C TYR A 167 -13.89 -2.89 6.49
N ARG A 168 -12.91 -2.72 5.64
CA ARG A 168 -12.51 -1.44 5.04
C ARG A 168 -12.87 -1.34 3.54
N GLY A 169 -13.41 -2.41 2.98
CA GLY A 169 -13.86 -2.46 1.58
C GLY A 169 -12.79 -2.88 0.60
N LEU A 170 -13.11 -2.72 -0.68
CA LEU A 170 -12.26 -3.06 -1.81
C LEU A 170 -11.03 -2.15 -1.89
N TYR A 171 -9.85 -2.74 -1.99
CA TYR A 171 -8.57 -2.05 -2.23
C TYR A 171 -7.88 -2.61 -3.47
N LEU A 172 -6.96 -1.84 -3.99
CA LEU A 172 -6.02 -2.27 -5.01
C LEU A 172 -4.65 -2.44 -4.35
N LEU A 173 -4.21 -3.69 -4.18
CA LEU A 173 -2.84 -4.01 -3.79
C LEU A 173 -1.96 -3.84 -5.02
N THR A 174 -0.90 -3.05 -4.93
CA THR A 174 -0.04 -2.72 -6.07
C THR A 174 1.39 -2.52 -5.64
N GLU A 175 2.30 -2.76 -6.55
CA GLU A 175 3.71 -2.43 -6.44
C GLU A 175 3.91 -0.91 -6.41
N PRO A 176 4.97 -0.41 -5.76
CA PRO A 176 5.41 0.97 -5.90
C PRO A 176 6.15 1.17 -7.23
N VAL A 177 6.19 2.42 -7.71
CA VAL A 177 7.11 2.81 -8.79
C VAL A 177 8.46 3.14 -8.17
N LYS A 178 9.44 2.27 -8.37
CA LYS A 178 10.83 2.45 -7.91
C LYS A 178 11.83 2.00 -8.96
N GLN A 179 13.10 2.36 -8.80
CA GLN A 179 14.19 1.82 -9.59
C GLN A 179 14.50 0.40 -9.12
N GLY A 180 14.81 -0.49 -10.03
CA GLY A 180 15.28 -1.83 -9.71
C GLY A 180 14.93 -2.85 -10.79
N LYS A 181 15.54 -4.00 -10.69
CA LYS A 181 15.21 -5.15 -11.52
C LYS A 181 13.79 -5.62 -11.17
N GLY A 182 12.95 -5.84 -12.16
CA GLY A 182 11.52 -6.12 -11.96
C GLY A 182 10.65 -4.86 -11.87
N HIS A 183 11.27 -3.68 -11.72
CA HIS A 183 10.63 -2.37 -11.71
C HIS A 183 11.10 -1.51 -12.88
N VAL A 184 11.34 -0.20 -12.65
CA VAL A 184 11.95 0.66 -13.65
C VAL A 184 13.44 0.32 -13.72
N ASP A 185 13.80 -0.58 -14.63
CA ASP A 185 15.18 -1.08 -14.81
C ASP A 185 16.02 -0.06 -15.56
N ILE A 186 16.49 0.93 -14.84
CA ILE A 186 17.41 1.96 -15.33
C ILE A 186 18.73 1.87 -14.56
N GLN A 187 19.80 2.28 -15.23
CA GLN A 187 21.15 2.28 -14.66
C GLN A 187 21.21 3.07 -13.33
N ASP A 188 21.96 2.55 -12.37
CA ASP A 188 22.19 3.25 -11.10
C ASP A 188 22.82 4.64 -11.33
N TYR A 189 22.39 5.59 -10.50
CA TYR A 189 22.92 6.93 -10.56
C TYR A 189 24.40 6.95 -10.26
N ASN A 190 25.20 7.43 -11.22
CA ASN A 190 26.62 7.69 -11.04
C ASN A 190 26.88 9.17 -11.32
N PRO A 191 27.33 9.97 -10.33
CA PRO A 191 27.56 11.40 -10.50
C PRO A 191 28.64 11.75 -11.54
N ARG A 192 29.43 10.77 -12.00
CA ARG A 192 30.44 10.94 -13.06
C ARG A 192 29.88 10.74 -14.45
N ASP A 193 28.65 10.23 -14.58
CA ASP A 193 28.04 9.99 -15.88
C ASP A 193 27.56 11.31 -16.49
N LYS A 194 27.91 11.51 -17.74
CA LYS A 194 27.46 12.71 -18.50
C LYS A 194 25.98 12.69 -18.83
N ARG A 195 25.34 11.52 -18.77
CA ARG A 195 23.91 11.30 -19.05
C ARG A 195 23.37 10.25 -18.07
N PRO A 196 23.17 10.60 -16.80
CA PRO A 196 22.62 9.65 -15.85
C PRO A 196 21.18 9.29 -16.24
N ALA A 197 20.81 8.03 -16.02
CA ALA A 197 19.40 7.64 -16.05
C ALA A 197 18.70 8.20 -14.82
N VAL A 198 17.48 8.70 -14.99
CA VAL A 198 16.70 9.33 -13.89
C VAL A 198 15.24 8.97 -14.00
N ILE A 199 14.57 8.81 -12.86
CA ILE A 199 13.12 8.80 -12.75
C ILE A 199 12.70 10.20 -12.32
N LEU A 200 11.84 10.85 -13.11
CA LEU A 200 11.29 12.16 -12.78
C LEU A 200 9.89 11.97 -12.19
N ALA A 201 9.73 12.34 -10.93
CA ALA A 201 8.43 12.42 -10.30
C ALA A 201 7.98 13.88 -10.16
N ARG A 202 6.78 14.21 -10.64
CA ARG A 202 6.13 15.46 -10.30
C ARG A 202 5.35 15.28 -9.01
N ASP A 203 6.01 15.55 -7.90
CA ASP A 203 5.39 15.53 -6.57
C ASP A 203 5.30 16.95 -5.99
N ARG A 204 4.58 17.09 -4.87
CA ARG A 204 4.60 18.35 -4.12
C ARG A 204 6.00 18.56 -3.56
N ALA A 205 6.48 19.80 -3.62
CA ALA A 205 7.77 20.16 -3.05
C ALA A 205 7.78 19.84 -1.54
N ASP A 206 8.59 18.85 -1.18
CA ASP A 206 8.93 18.56 0.21
C ASP A 206 10.28 19.24 0.44
N ASP A 207 10.27 20.45 1.03
CA ASP A 207 11.49 21.22 1.27
C ASP A 207 12.47 20.55 2.26
N THR A 208 12.13 19.35 2.74
CA THR A 208 12.95 18.60 3.70
C THR A 208 13.90 17.60 3.04
N LYS A 209 13.85 17.44 1.72
CA LYS A 209 14.79 16.60 0.97
C LYS A 209 15.66 17.45 0.07
N THR A 210 16.62 18.15 0.65
CA THR A 210 17.86 18.48 -0.03
C THR A 210 18.74 17.23 0.06
N THR A 211 18.83 16.49 -1.04
CA THR A 211 19.85 15.45 -1.24
C THR A 211 21.20 16.13 -1.46
#